data_c26cac54b444ce1de8fd5d8e787e7623
#
_entry.id   c26cac54b444ce1de8fd5d8e787e7623
#
_cell.length_a   1.000
_cell.length_b   1.000
_cell.length_c   1.000
_cell.angle_alpha   90.00
_cell.angle_beta   90.00
_cell.angle_gamma   90.00
#
_symmetry.space_group_name_H-M   'P 1'
#
loop_
_entity.id
_entity.type
_entity.pdbx_description
1 polymer ?
#
loop_
_entity_poly.entity_id
_entity_poly.type
_entity_poly.pdbx_seq_one_letter_code
_entity_poly.pdbx_strand_id
1 'polypeptide(L)'
;VVVVDQASDVGDGTSKANTAILHTGFDTEPDSLESGLVTRGRALLAGYATAAKIAVGRTGAMVVAWDDEQEAVLPSLLAKARANGCMDAELIEVDQVRSLEPHLGPGVRGGLAVPGEWVIDPWSVTLAYATEAVRAGTELRLNTPVVSVDQGVEGHQIRVPDGVIRARWLVNAAGLGADQVNAMLGHQDFTVTPRRGQLIVFDKLARRLLTRIVLPVPAAHTKGVLVSPTTWGNILLGPTAEDLDDRSDTATTADGIGRLMADGRRILPELLDEAVTATYAGLRAATEHRDYQIRIHADQRYVTVGGIRSTGLTSSLALAEYVAGLLADAGATWSGSPVVSEPPVMPPLGEGQLRPLRDPIRIDSDPAYGTALCHCEQVSRGEVRDACHAPVPATDLGGVRRRTRAMNGRCQGFYCGATVVALVAAETGIDPADLTRMPR
;
A
#
# COMPACT_ATOMS: atom_id res chain seq x y z
N VAL A 1 14.93 2.79 19.32
CA VAL A 1 14.82 2.01 18.09
C VAL A 1 15.42 2.80 16.94
N VAL A 2 16.12 2.13 16.00
CA VAL A 2 16.58 2.74 14.74
C VAL A 2 15.89 1.97 13.61
N VAL A 3 15.31 2.70 12.66
CA VAL A 3 14.73 2.15 11.42
C VAL A 3 15.58 2.67 10.27
N VAL A 4 16.05 1.76 9.41
CA VAL A 4 16.80 2.11 8.20
C VAL A 4 16.03 1.67 6.96
N ASP A 5 16.03 2.50 5.93
CA ASP A 5 15.48 2.18 4.62
C ASP A 5 16.42 2.70 3.52
N GLN A 6 16.61 1.90 2.47
CA GLN A 6 17.42 2.31 1.31
C GLN A 6 16.74 3.40 0.47
N ALA A 7 15.42 3.52 0.57
CA ALA A 7 14.64 4.50 -0.18
C ALA A 7 14.79 5.92 0.40
N SER A 8 14.52 6.91 -0.43
CA SER A 8 14.53 8.35 -0.07
C SER A 8 13.33 8.77 0.78
N ASP A 9 12.28 7.94 0.83
CA ASP A 9 11.06 8.23 1.60
C ASP A 9 10.39 6.95 2.09
N VAL A 10 9.60 7.07 3.15
CA VAL A 10 8.84 5.95 3.71
C VAL A 10 7.79 5.45 2.71
N GLY A 11 7.64 4.13 2.65
CA GLY A 11 6.67 3.49 1.77
C GLY A 11 7.00 3.59 0.28
N ASP A 12 8.21 3.99 -0.10
CA ASP A 12 8.59 4.19 -1.51
C ASP A 12 8.82 2.89 -2.30
N GLY A 13 8.81 1.74 -1.64
CA GLY A 13 8.85 0.41 -2.25
C GLY A 13 7.47 -0.12 -2.66
N THR A 14 7.23 -1.38 -2.36
CA THR A 14 5.96 -2.10 -2.62
C THR A 14 4.73 -1.42 -2.01
N SER A 15 4.90 -0.76 -0.85
CA SER A 15 3.79 -0.16 -0.09
C SER A 15 3.08 0.99 -0.82
N LYS A 16 3.74 1.70 -1.75
CA LYS A 16 3.12 2.77 -2.56
C LYS A 16 2.34 2.27 -3.76
N ALA A 17 2.62 1.05 -4.24
CA ALA A 17 2.20 0.56 -5.56
C ALA A 17 1.38 -0.74 -5.42
N ASN A 18 0.16 -0.61 -4.91
CA ASN A 18 -0.80 -1.69 -4.68
C ASN A 18 -2.23 -1.24 -5.03
N THR A 19 -3.21 -2.10 -4.83
CA THR A 19 -4.64 -1.83 -5.08
C THR A 19 -5.33 -1.11 -3.93
N ALA A 20 -4.62 -0.89 -2.82
CA ALA A 20 -5.12 -0.18 -1.65
C ALA A 20 -6.38 -0.79 -1.00
N ILE A 21 -6.55 -2.10 -1.09
CA ILE A 21 -7.68 -2.80 -0.49
C ILE A 21 -7.38 -3.10 0.98
N LEU A 22 -8.31 -2.76 1.85
CA LEU A 22 -8.37 -3.18 3.24
C LEU A 22 -9.13 -4.51 3.28
N HIS A 23 -8.37 -5.60 3.21
CA HIS A 23 -8.87 -6.95 3.03
C HIS A 23 -9.57 -7.51 4.28
N THR A 24 -10.61 -8.32 4.08
CA THR A 24 -11.22 -9.13 5.14
C THR A 24 -10.47 -10.44 5.37
N GLY A 25 -9.70 -10.88 4.38
CA GLY A 25 -9.09 -12.20 4.35
C GLY A 25 -10.03 -13.30 3.81
N PHE A 26 -11.14 -12.94 3.18
CA PHE A 26 -12.18 -13.89 2.74
C PHE A 26 -11.62 -15.01 1.84
N ASP A 27 -10.57 -14.73 1.06
CA ASP A 27 -9.95 -15.65 0.09
C ASP A 27 -8.58 -16.20 0.53
N THR A 28 -8.12 -15.86 1.74
CA THR A 28 -6.86 -16.43 2.29
C THR A 28 -7.04 -17.90 2.62
N GLU A 29 -5.93 -18.65 2.70
CA GLU A 29 -5.98 -20.05 3.10
C GLU A 29 -6.36 -20.14 4.58
N PRO A 30 -7.45 -20.85 4.95
CA PRO A 30 -7.85 -20.99 6.34
C PRO A 30 -6.71 -21.57 7.19
N ASP A 31 -6.64 -21.16 8.46
CA ASP A 31 -5.63 -21.58 9.44
C ASP A 31 -4.18 -21.20 9.09
N SER A 32 -3.94 -20.43 8.01
CA SER A 32 -2.63 -19.87 7.70
C SER A 32 -2.28 -18.70 8.62
N LEU A 33 -0.98 -18.41 8.76
CA LEU A 33 -0.52 -17.21 9.46
C LEU A 33 -1.04 -15.94 8.78
N GLU A 34 -1.04 -15.92 7.43
CA GLU A 34 -1.63 -14.84 6.64
C GLU A 34 -3.09 -14.58 7.03
N SER A 35 -3.93 -15.62 7.08
CA SER A 35 -5.36 -15.47 7.42
C SER A 35 -5.56 -14.85 8.80
N GLY A 36 -4.88 -15.36 9.82
CA GLY A 36 -4.97 -14.82 11.18
C GLY A 36 -4.52 -13.36 11.28
N LEU A 37 -3.39 -13.02 10.64
CA LEU A 37 -2.84 -11.68 10.66
C LEU A 37 -3.67 -10.69 9.83
N VAL A 38 -4.26 -11.11 8.71
CA VAL A 38 -5.15 -10.24 7.91
C VAL A 38 -6.43 -9.92 8.66
N THR A 39 -7.08 -10.92 9.24
CA THR A 39 -8.32 -10.73 10.01
C THR A 39 -8.10 -9.79 11.21
N ARG A 40 -7.05 -10.05 12.00
CA ARG A 40 -6.68 -9.19 13.13
C ARG A 40 -6.26 -7.79 12.67
N GLY A 41 -5.41 -7.71 11.64
CA GLY A 41 -4.87 -6.47 11.10
C GLY A 41 -5.96 -5.55 10.53
N ARG A 42 -6.97 -6.12 9.88
CA ARG A 42 -8.13 -5.37 9.39
C ARG A 42 -8.84 -4.62 10.52
N ALA A 43 -9.11 -5.30 11.63
CA ALA A 43 -9.78 -4.68 12.77
C ALA A 43 -8.92 -3.54 13.37
N LEU A 44 -7.63 -3.77 13.53
CA LEU A 44 -6.69 -2.78 14.05
C LEU A 44 -6.55 -1.58 13.11
N LEU A 45 -6.34 -1.83 11.81
CA LEU A 45 -6.12 -0.77 10.82
C LEU A 45 -7.38 0.07 10.60
N ALA A 46 -8.57 -0.52 10.62
CA ALA A 46 -9.83 0.23 10.52
C ALA A 46 -10.00 1.21 11.70
N GLY A 47 -9.68 0.79 12.91
CA GLY A 47 -9.66 1.64 14.11
C GLY A 47 -8.61 2.74 14.03
N TYR A 48 -7.38 2.37 13.67
CA TYR A 48 -6.27 3.30 13.50
C TYR A 48 -6.55 4.36 12.43
N ALA A 49 -7.06 3.95 11.27
CA ALA A 49 -7.41 4.87 10.17
C ALA A 49 -8.45 5.91 10.61
N THR A 50 -9.43 5.50 11.43
CA THR A 50 -10.43 6.42 11.99
C THR A 50 -9.77 7.45 12.91
N ALA A 51 -8.91 7.02 13.83
CA ALA A 51 -8.21 7.90 14.76
C ALA A 51 -7.24 8.84 14.04
N ALA A 52 -6.49 8.33 13.07
CA ALA A 52 -5.54 9.10 12.25
C ALA A 52 -6.21 9.92 11.13
N LYS A 53 -7.53 9.87 10.97
CA LYS A 53 -8.31 10.50 9.88
C LYS A 53 -7.84 10.11 8.48
N ILE A 54 -7.29 8.91 8.33
CA ILE A 54 -6.91 8.35 7.03
C ILE A 54 -8.17 8.06 6.22
N ALA A 55 -8.16 8.39 4.93
CA ALA A 55 -9.30 8.16 4.05
C ALA A 55 -9.57 6.65 3.86
N VAL A 56 -10.82 6.24 4.13
CA VAL A 56 -11.33 4.88 3.93
C VAL A 56 -12.62 4.95 3.13
N GLY A 57 -12.71 4.18 2.05
CA GLY A 57 -13.93 3.97 1.27
C GLY A 57 -14.56 2.62 1.62
N ARG A 58 -15.75 2.63 2.23
CA ARG A 58 -16.51 1.42 2.56
C ARG A 58 -17.27 0.92 1.33
N THR A 59 -16.53 0.49 0.33
CA THR A 59 -17.05 0.12 -0.98
C THR A 59 -17.75 -1.23 -1.01
N GLY A 60 -17.34 -2.17 -0.16
CA GLY A 60 -17.63 -3.57 -0.37
C GLY A 60 -16.92 -4.12 -1.60
N ALA A 61 -16.99 -5.43 -1.78
CA ALA A 61 -16.51 -6.11 -2.99
C ALA A 61 -17.53 -7.13 -3.49
N MET A 62 -17.41 -7.47 -4.77
CA MET A 62 -18.10 -8.61 -5.38
C MET A 62 -17.10 -9.45 -6.16
N VAL A 63 -17.05 -10.75 -5.89
CA VAL A 63 -16.44 -11.72 -6.79
C VAL A 63 -17.49 -12.10 -7.81
N VAL A 64 -17.25 -11.83 -9.10
CA VAL A 64 -18.24 -12.00 -10.16
C VAL A 64 -17.85 -13.16 -11.08
N ALA A 65 -18.79 -14.03 -11.38
CA ALA A 65 -18.67 -15.12 -12.34
C ALA A 65 -19.20 -14.71 -13.72
N TRP A 66 -18.46 -15.04 -14.79
CA TRP A 66 -18.82 -14.76 -16.19
C TRP A 66 -19.09 -16.02 -17.02
N ASP A 67 -18.90 -17.20 -16.45
CA ASP A 67 -19.15 -18.50 -17.10
C ASP A 67 -19.60 -19.52 -16.05
N ASP A 68 -20.06 -20.69 -16.53
CA ASP A 68 -20.60 -21.75 -15.69
C ASP A 68 -19.55 -22.38 -14.76
N GLU A 69 -18.28 -22.43 -15.22
CA GLU A 69 -17.16 -22.95 -14.42
C GLU A 69 -16.87 -22.02 -13.23
N GLN A 70 -16.87 -20.72 -13.47
CA GLN A 70 -16.67 -19.72 -12.41
C GLN A 70 -17.85 -19.69 -11.44
N GLU A 71 -19.10 -19.80 -11.93
CA GLU A 71 -20.29 -19.85 -11.09
C GLU A 71 -20.23 -21.05 -10.15
N ALA A 72 -19.83 -22.21 -10.64
CA ALA A 72 -19.70 -23.43 -9.85
C ALA A 72 -18.68 -23.31 -8.70
N VAL A 73 -17.72 -22.37 -8.77
CA VAL A 73 -16.71 -22.11 -7.72
C VAL A 73 -17.25 -21.25 -6.59
N LEU A 74 -18.25 -20.39 -6.82
CA LEU A 74 -18.75 -19.41 -5.85
C LEU A 74 -19.17 -20.02 -4.49
N PRO A 75 -19.86 -21.19 -4.43
CA PRO A 75 -20.22 -21.80 -3.13
C PRO A 75 -19.00 -22.18 -2.31
N SER A 76 -17.92 -22.64 -2.94
CA SER A 76 -16.66 -22.98 -2.26
C SER A 76 -15.94 -21.74 -1.72
N LEU A 77 -15.98 -20.64 -2.45
CA LEU A 77 -15.47 -19.34 -1.99
C LEU A 77 -16.27 -18.80 -0.80
N LEU A 78 -17.60 -18.95 -0.82
CA LEU A 78 -18.43 -18.59 0.34
C LEU A 78 -18.07 -19.42 1.58
N ALA A 79 -17.90 -20.74 1.41
CA ALA A 79 -17.48 -21.61 2.51
C ALA A 79 -16.11 -21.19 3.08
N LYS A 80 -15.16 -20.85 2.19
CA LYS A 80 -13.84 -20.33 2.57
C LYS A 80 -13.93 -18.98 3.28
N ALA A 81 -14.73 -18.06 2.78
CA ALA A 81 -14.97 -16.76 3.41
C ALA A 81 -15.50 -16.90 4.83
N ARG A 82 -16.46 -17.79 5.04
CA ARG A 82 -17.03 -18.09 6.36
C ARG A 82 -16.03 -18.74 7.30
N ALA A 83 -15.19 -19.67 6.80
CA ALA A 83 -14.10 -20.25 7.58
C ALA A 83 -13.10 -19.19 8.06
N ASN A 84 -12.89 -18.14 7.27
CA ASN A 84 -12.06 -16.97 7.61
C ASN A 84 -12.79 -15.89 8.43
N GLY A 85 -14.02 -16.16 8.90
CA GLY A 85 -14.78 -15.25 9.76
C GLY A 85 -15.58 -14.16 9.02
N CYS A 86 -15.63 -14.17 7.69
CA CYS A 86 -16.44 -13.24 6.88
C CYS A 86 -17.90 -13.70 6.84
N MET A 87 -18.61 -13.55 7.96
CA MET A 87 -19.98 -14.08 8.14
C MET A 87 -21.04 -13.29 7.36
N ASP A 88 -20.72 -12.07 6.93
CA ASP A 88 -21.57 -11.19 6.11
C ASP A 88 -21.40 -11.43 4.60
N ALA A 89 -20.54 -12.36 4.21
CA ALA A 89 -20.40 -12.78 2.81
C ALA A 89 -21.61 -13.62 2.37
N GLU A 90 -22.14 -13.35 1.18
CA GLU A 90 -23.33 -14.02 0.63
C GLU A 90 -23.25 -14.21 -0.89
N LEU A 91 -23.85 -15.30 -1.37
CA LEU A 91 -24.07 -15.49 -2.81
C LEU A 91 -25.17 -14.54 -3.27
N ILE A 92 -24.97 -13.93 -4.43
CA ILE A 92 -25.91 -12.99 -5.04
C ILE A 92 -26.20 -13.40 -6.49
N GLU A 93 -27.48 -13.34 -6.84
CA GLU A 93 -27.97 -13.67 -8.17
C GLU A 93 -27.61 -12.57 -9.18
N VAL A 94 -27.70 -12.91 -10.48
CA VAL A 94 -27.32 -12.01 -11.59
C VAL A 94 -28.06 -10.67 -11.54
N ASP A 95 -29.36 -10.66 -11.21
CA ASP A 95 -30.17 -9.44 -11.15
C ASP A 95 -29.66 -8.52 -10.00
N GLN A 96 -29.27 -9.10 -8.90
CA GLN A 96 -28.69 -8.37 -7.78
C GLN A 96 -27.31 -7.81 -8.11
N VAL A 97 -26.44 -8.60 -8.77
CA VAL A 97 -25.14 -8.11 -9.28
C VAL A 97 -25.35 -6.91 -10.20
N ARG A 98 -26.29 -7.02 -11.16
CA ARG A 98 -26.60 -5.96 -12.12
C ARG A 98 -27.20 -4.72 -11.47
N SER A 99 -28.03 -4.90 -10.43
CA SER A 99 -28.59 -3.79 -9.66
C SER A 99 -27.50 -3.03 -8.88
N LEU A 100 -26.51 -3.75 -8.35
CA LEU A 100 -25.43 -3.17 -7.57
C LEU A 100 -24.36 -2.48 -8.45
N GLU A 101 -24.06 -3.05 -9.61
CA GLU A 101 -23.09 -2.52 -10.58
C GLU A 101 -23.63 -2.66 -12.02
N PRO A 102 -24.42 -1.69 -12.47
CA PRO A 102 -25.17 -1.78 -13.74
C PRO A 102 -24.27 -1.71 -14.99
N HIS A 103 -23.05 -1.16 -14.88
CA HIS A 103 -22.13 -0.98 -15.99
C HIS A 103 -21.23 -2.20 -16.28
N LEU A 104 -21.36 -3.28 -15.49
CA LEU A 104 -20.58 -4.51 -15.74
C LEU A 104 -20.85 -5.07 -17.15
N GLY A 105 -19.81 -5.62 -17.76
CA GLY A 105 -19.86 -6.24 -19.08
C GLY A 105 -20.88 -7.37 -19.17
N PRO A 106 -21.25 -7.82 -20.38
CA PRO A 106 -22.22 -8.88 -20.60
C PRO A 106 -21.72 -10.24 -20.05
N GLY A 107 -22.63 -11.19 -19.88
CA GLY A 107 -22.29 -12.57 -19.49
C GLY A 107 -22.18 -12.83 -18.00
N VAL A 108 -22.48 -11.86 -17.14
CA VAL A 108 -22.54 -12.09 -15.66
C VAL A 108 -23.56 -13.20 -15.35
N ARG A 109 -23.14 -14.17 -14.51
CA ARG A 109 -23.92 -15.33 -14.06
C ARG A 109 -24.40 -15.20 -12.63
N GLY A 110 -23.60 -14.58 -11.76
CA GLY A 110 -23.85 -14.41 -10.35
C GLY A 110 -22.59 -13.93 -9.65
N GLY A 111 -22.59 -13.87 -8.35
CA GLY A 111 -21.44 -13.40 -7.58
C GLY A 111 -21.44 -13.81 -6.12
N LEU A 112 -20.34 -13.46 -5.47
CA LEU A 112 -20.19 -13.50 -4.02
C LEU A 112 -19.98 -12.06 -3.53
N ALA A 113 -20.91 -11.51 -2.78
CA ALA A 113 -20.77 -10.22 -2.12
C ALA A 113 -19.92 -10.37 -0.87
N VAL A 114 -18.96 -9.44 -0.69
CA VAL A 114 -18.10 -9.34 0.49
C VAL A 114 -18.16 -7.90 1.01
N PRO A 115 -19.17 -7.52 1.80
CA PRO A 115 -19.38 -6.14 2.23
C PRO A 115 -18.23 -5.56 3.06
N GLY A 116 -17.48 -6.43 3.71
CA GLY A 116 -16.35 -6.06 4.55
C GLY A 116 -15.09 -5.64 3.81
N GLU A 117 -14.93 -5.89 2.51
CA GLU A 117 -13.80 -5.41 1.71
C GLU A 117 -13.93 -3.91 1.46
N TRP A 118 -12.91 -3.12 1.80
CA TRP A 118 -12.92 -1.67 1.66
C TRP A 118 -11.67 -1.20 0.91
N VAL A 119 -11.61 0.08 0.57
CA VAL A 119 -10.39 0.72 0.07
C VAL A 119 -9.87 1.72 1.09
N ILE A 120 -8.55 1.90 1.15
CA ILE A 120 -7.89 2.80 2.10
C ILE A 120 -6.81 3.61 1.38
N ASP A 121 -6.43 4.75 1.91
CA ASP A 121 -5.25 5.48 1.43
C ASP A 121 -3.96 4.80 1.92
N PRO A 122 -3.23 4.07 1.07
CA PRO A 122 -2.06 3.29 1.47
C PRO A 122 -0.85 4.16 1.82
N TRP A 123 -0.80 5.38 1.27
CA TRP A 123 0.31 6.30 1.48
C TRP A 123 0.24 6.94 2.87
N SER A 124 -0.96 7.41 3.24
CA SER A 124 -1.19 7.96 4.57
C SER A 124 -1.01 6.93 5.68
N VAL A 125 -1.33 5.64 5.45
CA VAL A 125 -1.10 4.57 6.44
C VAL A 125 0.40 4.46 6.78
N THR A 126 1.26 4.29 5.78
CA THR A 126 2.70 4.13 5.99
C THR A 126 3.32 5.39 6.61
N LEU A 127 2.90 6.57 6.14
CA LEU A 127 3.38 7.84 6.68
C LEU A 127 2.94 8.05 8.14
N ALA A 128 1.71 7.65 8.49
CA ALA A 128 1.21 7.75 9.86
C ALA A 128 2.04 6.90 10.83
N TYR A 129 2.32 5.64 10.47
CA TYR A 129 3.17 4.76 11.28
C TYR A 129 4.58 5.32 11.48
N ALA A 130 5.20 5.81 10.42
CA ALA A 130 6.54 6.41 10.50
C ALA A 130 6.52 7.70 11.36
N THR A 131 5.49 8.54 11.19
CA THR A 131 5.32 9.77 11.98
C THR A 131 5.14 9.46 13.46
N GLU A 132 4.32 8.48 13.79
CA GLU A 132 4.11 8.06 15.17
C GLU A 132 5.39 7.48 15.79
N ALA A 133 6.11 6.62 15.06
CA ALA A 133 7.38 6.06 15.49
C ALA A 133 8.43 7.14 15.77
N VAL A 134 8.57 8.14 14.89
CA VAL A 134 9.50 9.27 15.06
C VAL A 134 9.10 10.12 16.29
N ARG A 135 7.80 10.41 16.46
CA ARG A 135 7.30 11.13 17.64
C ARG A 135 7.55 10.35 18.94
N ALA A 136 7.54 9.02 18.88
CA ALA A 136 7.88 8.13 19.99
C ALA A 136 9.40 7.99 20.23
N GLY A 137 10.25 8.72 19.49
CA GLY A 137 11.70 8.72 19.64
C GLY A 137 12.44 7.68 18.80
N THR A 138 11.81 7.09 17.78
CA THR A 138 12.51 6.26 16.82
C THR A 138 13.38 7.13 15.90
N GLU A 139 14.64 6.74 15.72
CA GLU A 139 15.52 7.31 14.72
C GLU A 139 15.23 6.67 13.36
N LEU A 140 14.76 7.47 12.41
CA LEU A 140 14.49 7.04 11.03
C LEU A 140 15.64 7.52 10.13
N ARG A 141 16.31 6.58 9.47
CA ARG A 141 17.39 6.85 8.50
C ARG A 141 16.97 6.36 7.12
N LEU A 142 16.63 7.29 6.27
CA LEU A 142 16.36 7.06 4.84
C LEU A 142 17.67 7.13 4.03
N ASN A 143 17.62 6.70 2.76
CA ASN A 143 18.80 6.56 1.90
C ASN A 143 19.93 5.74 2.57
N THR A 144 19.56 4.77 3.41
CA THR A 144 20.51 4.02 4.25
C THR A 144 20.37 2.52 3.96
N PRO A 145 20.94 2.04 2.83
CA PRO A 145 20.95 0.62 2.52
C PRO A 145 21.81 -0.16 3.51
N VAL A 146 21.36 -1.33 3.93
CA VAL A 146 22.16 -2.29 4.69
C VAL A 146 23.14 -2.97 3.74
N VAL A 147 24.45 -2.83 4.01
CA VAL A 147 25.53 -3.39 3.19
C VAL A 147 25.93 -4.79 3.68
N SER A 148 26.09 -4.94 4.99
CA SER A 148 26.36 -6.23 5.64
C SER A 148 25.86 -6.23 7.08
N VAL A 149 25.67 -7.42 7.62
CA VAL A 149 25.34 -7.65 9.02
C VAL A 149 26.33 -8.66 9.59
N ASP A 150 27.07 -8.24 10.61
CA ASP A 150 27.97 -9.11 11.36
C ASP A 150 27.35 -9.39 12.73
N GLN A 151 27.26 -10.68 13.09
CA GLN A 151 26.78 -11.10 14.41
C GLN A 151 27.95 -11.15 15.39
N GLY A 152 27.78 -10.50 16.54
CA GLY A 152 28.71 -10.53 17.65
C GLY A 152 28.06 -11.09 18.93
N VAL A 153 28.84 -11.25 19.99
CA VAL A 153 28.37 -11.77 21.29
C VAL A 153 27.31 -10.86 21.92
N GLU A 154 27.42 -9.55 21.72
CA GLU A 154 26.52 -8.54 22.33
C GLU A 154 25.34 -8.14 21.43
N GLY A 155 25.29 -8.63 20.19
CA GLY A 155 24.27 -8.29 19.20
C GLY A 155 24.86 -8.13 17.80
N HIS A 156 24.24 -7.29 17.00
CA HIS A 156 24.56 -7.10 15.58
C HIS A 156 25.34 -5.81 15.33
N GLN A 157 26.26 -5.86 14.36
CA GLN A 157 26.88 -4.72 13.73
C GLN A 157 26.36 -4.61 12.30
N ILE A 158 25.48 -3.67 12.06
CA ILE A 158 24.85 -3.42 10.77
C ILE A 158 25.68 -2.34 10.06
N ARG A 159 26.37 -2.72 8.98
CA ARG A 159 27.14 -1.77 8.16
C ARG A 159 26.22 -1.08 7.18
N VAL A 160 26.30 0.23 7.18
CA VAL A 160 25.62 1.15 6.26
C VAL A 160 26.65 2.06 5.61
N PRO A 161 26.36 2.79 4.51
CA PRO A 161 27.36 3.64 3.82
C PRO A 161 28.08 4.61 4.76
N ASP A 162 27.38 5.21 5.70
CA ASP A 162 27.90 6.24 6.60
C ASP A 162 28.39 5.70 7.95
N GLY A 163 28.61 4.37 8.08
CA GLY A 163 29.17 3.79 9.31
C GLY A 163 28.57 2.46 9.72
N VAL A 164 28.50 2.25 11.05
CA VAL A 164 28.02 1.01 11.66
C VAL A 164 26.97 1.32 12.71
N ILE A 165 25.82 0.66 12.61
CA ILE A 165 24.77 0.68 13.63
C ILE A 165 24.95 -0.58 14.50
N ARG A 166 24.92 -0.39 15.83
CA ARG A 166 24.96 -1.52 16.77
C ARG A 166 23.58 -1.73 17.38
N ALA A 167 23.10 -2.97 17.36
CA ALA A 167 21.79 -3.33 17.87
C ALA A 167 21.83 -4.67 18.60
N ARG A 168 21.14 -4.78 19.74
CA ARG A 168 20.99 -6.06 20.46
C ARG A 168 20.10 -7.04 19.72
N TRP A 169 19.05 -6.53 19.07
CA TRP A 169 18.09 -7.27 18.27
C TRP A 169 18.00 -6.66 16.88
N LEU A 170 17.85 -7.51 15.89
CA LEU A 170 17.62 -7.11 14.49
C LEU A 170 16.29 -7.67 14.01
N VAL A 171 15.45 -6.80 13.44
CA VAL A 171 14.23 -7.21 12.72
C VAL A 171 14.44 -6.91 11.24
N ASN A 172 14.44 -7.94 10.44
CA ASN A 172 14.53 -7.84 8.99
C ASN A 172 13.12 -7.76 8.40
N ALA A 173 12.70 -6.58 8.02
CA ALA A 173 11.46 -6.30 7.31
C ALA A 173 11.73 -5.69 5.92
N ALA A 174 12.83 -6.10 5.27
CA ALA A 174 13.38 -5.50 4.04
C ALA A 174 12.57 -5.82 2.77
N GLY A 175 11.37 -6.42 2.87
CA GLY A 175 10.47 -6.66 1.74
C GLY A 175 11.13 -7.45 0.60
N LEU A 176 11.36 -6.81 -0.55
CA LEU A 176 12.03 -7.45 -1.70
C LEU A 176 13.49 -7.86 -1.40
N GLY A 177 14.13 -7.26 -0.40
CA GLY A 177 15.50 -7.61 0.03
C GLY A 177 15.56 -8.54 1.23
N ALA A 178 14.44 -9.09 1.70
CA ALA A 178 14.40 -9.85 2.95
C ALA A 178 15.27 -11.11 2.94
N ASP A 179 15.30 -11.86 1.85
CA ASP A 179 16.16 -13.03 1.67
C ASP A 179 17.66 -12.66 1.59
N GLN A 180 17.98 -11.49 1.03
CA GLN A 180 19.37 -11.01 0.96
C GLN A 180 19.90 -10.68 2.36
N VAL A 181 19.11 -9.96 3.18
CA VAL A 181 19.47 -9.70 4.59
C VAL A 181 19.51 -11.01 5.40
N ASN A 182 18.60 -11.93 5.13
CA ASN A 182 18.56 -13.26 5.75
C ASN A 182 19.87 -14.03 5.46
N ALA A 183 20.35 -13.99 4.21
CA ALA A 183 21.60 -14.62 3.79
C ALA A 183 22.86 -14.02 4.46
N MET A 184 22.85 -12.73 4.81
CA MET A 184 23.96 -12.08 5.55
C MET A 184 24.17 -12.72 6.95
N LEU A 185 23.13 -13.33 7.52
CA LEU A 185 23.14 -14.02 8.81
C LEU A 185 23.20 -15.55 8.67
N GLY A 186 23.42 -16.07 7.46
CA GLY A 186 23.58 -17.48 7.16
C GLY A 186 22.28 -18.26 6.95
N HIS A 187 21.13 -17.57 6.82
CA HIS A 187 19.83 -18.20 6.59
C HIS A 187 19.46 -18.18 5.10
N GLN A 188 18.89 -19.29 4.63
CA GLN A 188 18.40 -19.50 3.26
C GLN A 188 17.03 -20.17 3.29
N ASP A 189 16.14 -19.66 4.14
CA ASP A 189 14.84 -20.26 4.40
C ASP A 189 13.84 -20.04 3.27
N PHE A 190 14.04 -19.03 2.45
CA PHE A 190 13.23 -18.68 1.28
C PHE A 190 14.01 -17.82 0.30
N THR A 191 13.50 -17.74 -0.91
CA THR A 191 14.00 -16.85 -1.96
C THR A 191 12.88 -15.88 -2.37
N VAL A 192 13.17 -14.59 -2.47
CA VAL A 192 12.21 -13.61 -2.96
C VAL A 192 12.26 -13.54 -4.48
N THR A 193 11.13 -13.86 -5.11
CA THR A 193 10.89 -13.63 -6.54
C THR A 193 9.99 -12.39 -6.69
N PRO A 194 10.49 -11.29 -7.25
CA PRO A 194 9.67 -10.10 -7.45
C PRO A 194 8.53 -10.40 -8.43
N ARG A 195 7.29 -10.22 -7.98
CA ARG A 195 6.10 -10.44 -8.83
C ARG A 195 5.49 -9.11 -9.20
N ARG A 196 5.68 -8.68 -10.45
CA ARG A 196 5.20 -7.42 -10.99
C ARG A 196 3.69 -7.44 -11.18
N GLY A 197 3.02 -6.41 -10.66
CA GLY A 197 1.63 -6.10 -10.93
C GLY A 197 1.51 -4.73 -11.56
N GLN A 198 1.10 -4.66 -12.82
CA GLN A 198 0.88 -3.43 -13.56
C GLN A 198 -0.58 -3.00 -13.41
N LEU A 199 -0.82 -1.70 -13.29
CA LEU A 199 -2.15 -1.12 -13.09
C LEU A 199 -2.36 0.10 -13.98
N ILE A 200 -3.61 0.30 -14.40
CA ILE A 200 -4.07 1.50 -15.09
C ILE A 200 -4.94 2.30 -14.12
N VAL A 201 -4.69 3.60 -14.03
CA VAL A 201 -5.47 4.57 -13.24
C VAL A 201 -6.31 5.38 -14.19
N PHE A 202 -7.62 5.24 -14.14
CA PHE A 202 -8.56 6.07 -14.89
C PHE A 202 -8.88 7.35 -14.13
N ASP A 203 -9.27 8.37 -14.87
CA ASP A 203 -9.63 9.68 -14.32
C ASP A 203 -10.83 9.61 -13.37
N LYS A 204 -10.93 10.57 -12.49
CA LYS A 204 -12.05 10.70 -11.54
C LYS A 204 -13.42 10.79 -12.21
N LEU A 205 -13.50 11.18 -13.49
CA LEU A 205 -14.74 11.17 -14.26
C LEU A 205 -15.31 9.75 -14.44
N ALA A 206 -14.45 8.72 -14.43
CA ALA A 206 -14.86 7.33 -14.47
C ALA A 206 -15.56 6.87 -13.18
N ARG A 207 -15.48 7.64 -12.07
CA ARG A 207 -16.02 7.24 -10.76
C ARG A 207 -17.49 6.85 -10.77
N ARG A 208 -18.27 7.44 -11.69
CA ARG A 208 -19.69 7.13 -11.89
C ARG A 208 -19.98 5.70 -12.36
N LEU A 209 -18.99 5.03 -12.97
CA LEU A 209 -19.14 3.70 -13.55
C LEU A 209 -19.03 2.57 -12.54
N LEU A 210 -18.45 2.82 -11.36
CA LEU A 210 -18.16 1.76 -10.39
C LEU A 210 -18.24 2.28 -8.96
N THR A 211 -18.96 1.55 -8.11
CA THR A 211 -19.12 1.88 -6.70
C THR A 211 -18.39 0.91 -5.78
N ARG A 212 -18.21 -0.35 -6.22
CA ARG A 212 -17.64 -1.46 -5.45
C ARG A 212 -16.36 -1.99 -6.09
N ILE A 213 -15.59 -2.74 -5.32
CA ILE A 213 -14.49 -3.55 -5.86
C ILE A 213 -15.10 -4.73 -6.59
N VAL A 214 -14.75 -4.92 -7.87
CA VAL A 214 -15.16 -6.07 -8.67
C VAL A 214 -13.95 -6.96 -8.90
N LEU A 215 -14.03 -8.17 -8.36
CA LEU A 215 -13.02 -9.20 -8.41
C LEU A 215 -13.46 -10.31 -9.37
N PRO A 216 -12.59 -10.88 -10.18
CA PRO A 216 -12.90 -12.12 -10.90
C PRO A 216 -12.85 -13.30 -9.93
N VAL A 217 -13.49 -14.40 -10.29
CA VAL A 217 -13.28 -15.70 -9.64
C VAL A 217 -11.80 -16.09 -9.80
N PRO A 218 -11.08 -16.40 -8.70
CA PRO A 218 -9.68 -16.75 -8.77
C PRO A 218 -9.43 -18.00 -9.61
N ALA A 219 -8.42 -17.97 -10.50
CA ALA A 219 -7.92 -19.13 -11.20
C ALA A 219 -6.74 -19.76 -10.48
N ALA A 220 -6.31 -20.98 -10.88
CA ALA A 220 -5.29 -21.77 -10.21
C ALA A 220 -3.97 -21.02 -9.90
N HIS A 221 -3.59 -20.07 -10.76
CA HIS A 221 -2.30 -19.37 -10.66
C HIS A 221 -2.40 -17.85 -10.51
N THR A 222 -3.61 -17.28 -10.50
CA THR A 222 -3.81 -15.82 -10.39
C THR A 222 -5.14 -15.49 -9.73
N LYS A 223 -5.15 -14.41 -8.94
CA LYS A 223 -6.39 -13.81 -8.44
C LYS A 223 -7.15 -13.03 -9.55
N GLY A 224 -6.55 -12.90 -10.74
CA GLY A 224 -7.10 -12.20 -11.90
C GLY A 224 -7.01 -10.67 -11.81
N VAL A 225 -7.50 -10.02 -12.88
CA VAL A 225 -7.59 -8.56 -12.98
C VAL A 225 -8.88 -8.09 -12.33
N LEU A 226 -8.77 -7.13 -11.44
CA LEU A 226 -9.90 -6.50 -10.75
C LEU A 226 -10.14 -5.07 -11.28
N VAL A 227 -11.31 -4.54 -11.03
CA VAL A 227 -11.62 -3.12 -11.16
C VAL A 227 -12.02 -2.59 -9.79
N SER A 228 -11.43 -1.49 -9.35
CA SER A 228 -11.65 -0.95 -8.00
C SER A 228 -11.71 0.56 -7.99
N PRO A 229 -12.66 1.16 -7.28
CA PRO A 229 -12.55 2.57 -6.94
C PRO A 229 -11.38 2.81 -5.98
N THR A 230 -10.88 4.02 -5.94
CA THR A 230 -9.88 4.46 -4.96
C THR A 230 -10.51 5.43 -3.97
N THR A 231 -9.86 5.64 -2.83
CA THR A 231 -10.27 6.67 -1.87
C THR A 231 -10.18 8.09 -2.43
N TRP A 232 -9.54 8.28 -3.57
CA TRP A 232 -9.31 9.58 -4.21
C TRP A 232 -10.27 9.88 -5.35
N GLY A 233 -11.20 8.95 -5.68
CA GLY A 233 -12.18 9.07 -6.75
C GLY A 233 -11.73 8.57 -8.11
N ASN A 234 -10.53 8.01 -8.25
CA ASN A 234 -10.08 7.33 -9.46
C ASN A 234 -10.62 5.89 -9.51
N ILE A 235 -10.59 5.28 -10.71
CA ILE A 235 -10.81 3.83 -10.88
C ILE A 235 -9.49 3.18 -11.26
N LEU A 236 -9.18 2.04 -10.64
CA LEU A 236 -8.04 1.18 -10.95
C LEU A 236 -8.50 -0.03 -11.77
N LEU A 237 -7.71 -0.40 -12.77
CA LEU A 237 -7.81 -1.67 -13.48
C LEU A 237 -6.47 -2.40 -13.37
N GLY A 238 -6.50 -3.62 -12.89
CA GLY A 238 -5.31 -4.44 -12.63
C GLY A 238 -5.43 -5.25 -11.34
N PRO A 239 -4.36 -5.82 -10.84
CA PRO A 239 -3.02 -5.86 -11.42
C PRO A 239 -2.81 -7.03 -12.38
N THR A 240 -1.73 -6.98 -13.17
CA THR A 240 -1.13 -8.17 -13.78
C THR A 240 -0.38 -9.01 -12.73
N ALA A 241 0.11 -10.19 -13.13
CA ALA A 241 1.00 -11.01 -12.31
C ALA A 241 2.08 -11.62 -13.20
N GLU A 242 3.33 -11.18 -13.00
CA GLU A 242 4.48 -11.58 -13.79
C GLU A 242 5.71 -11.68 -12.88
N ASP A 243 6.35 -12.85 -12.85
CA ASP A 243 7.56 -13.05 -12.07
C ASP A 243 8.76 -12.50 -12.85
N LEU A 244 9.64 -11.79 -12.15
CA LEU A 244 10.83 -11.16 -12.69
C LEU A 244 12.07 -11.59 -11.92
N ASP A 245 13.24 -11.41 -12.56
CA ASP A 245 14.53 -11.55 -11.90
C ASP A 245 14.99 -10.21 -11.27
N ASP A 246 14.68 -9.08 -11.92
CA ASP A 246 15.08 -7.75 -11.46
C ASP A 246 14.11 -7.21 -10.41
N ARG A 247 14.61 -7.00 -9.19
CA ARG A 247 13.89 -6.46 -8.03
C ARG A 247 13.65 -4.96 -8.10
N SER A 248 14.15 -4.29 -9.11
CA SER A 248 14.02 -2.84 -9.34
C SER A 248 13.11 -2.49 -10.52
N ASP A 249 12.76 -3.45 -11.40
CA ASP A 249 11.95 -3.20 -12.59
C ASP A 249 10.47 -2.95 -12.26
N THR A 250 10.15 -1.68 -12.07
CA THR A 250 8.78 -1.18 -11.87
C THR A 250 8.20 -0.55 -13.14
N ALA A 251 8.77 -0.82 -14.32
CA ALA A 251 8.24 -0.32 -15.58
C ALA A 251 6.93 -1.02 -15.96
N THR A 252 6.01 -0.28 -16.57
CA THR A 252 4.87 -0.86 -17.27
C THR A 252 5.26 -1.24 -18.70
N THR A 253 4.66 -2.31 -19.23
CA THR A 253 4.95 -2.83 -20.56
C THR A 253 3.73 -2.75 -21.47
N ALA A 254 3.95 -2.61 -22.78
CA ALA A 254 2.85 -2.60 -23.76
C ALA A 254 1.99 -3.88 -23.67
N ASP A 255 2.63 -5.04 -23.50
CA ASP A 255 1.93 -6.33 -23.34
C ASP A 255 1.10 -6.40 -22.07
N GLY A 256 1.65 -5.94 -20.94
CA GLY A 256 0.92 -5.91 -19.66
C GLY A 256 -0.29 -4.98 -19.71
N ILE A 257 -0.12 -3.78 -20.25
CA ILE A 257 -1.21 -2.83 -20.45
C ILE A 257 -2.24 -3.39 -21.45
N GLY A 258 -1.79 -4.00 -22.54
CA GLY A 258 -2.67 -4.65 -23.54
C GLY A 258 -3.56 -5.74 -22.93
N ARG A 259 -3.00 -6.58 -22.04
CA ARG A 259 -3.77 -7.59 -21.29
C ARG A 259 -4.80 -6.95 -20.38
N LEU A 260 -4.42 -5.92 -19.62
CA LEU A 260 -5.35 -5.19 -18.75
C LEU A 260 -6.50 -4.59 -19.53
N MET A 261 -6.23 -3.99 -20.70
CA MET A 261 -7.27 -3.44 -21.57
C MET A 261 -8.22 -4.53 -22.11
N ALA A 262 -7.70 -5.73 -22.42
CA ALA A 262 -8.54 -6.85 -22.84
C ALA A 262 -9.46 -7.35 -21.74
N ASP A 263 -8.94 -7.51 -20.51
CA ASP A 263 -9.73 -7.87 -19.32
C ASP A 263 -10.74 -6.79 -18.97
N GLY A 264 -10.32 -5.52 -19.00
CA GLY A 264 -11.20 -4.36 -18.74
C GLY A 264 -12.39 -4.32 -19.69
N ARG A 265 -12.19 -4.64 -20.99
CA ARG A 265 -13.28 -4.70 -21.97
C ARG A 265 -14.34 -5.74 -21.62
N ARG A 266 -13.94 -6.82 -20.96
CA ARG A 266 -14.87 -7.86 -20.50
C ARG A 266 -15.57 -7.44 -19.21
N ILE A 267 -14.83 -6.86 -18.25
CA ILE A 267 -15.35 -6.59 -16.91
C ILE A 267 -16.20 -5.32 -16.88
N LEU A 268 -15.70 -4.22 -17.42
CA LEU A 268 -16.32 -2.90 -17.41
C LEU A 268 -16.02 -2.15 -18.70
N PRO A 269 -16.70 -2.50 -19.82
CA PRO A 269 -16.35 -2.01 -21.16
C PRO A 269 -16.33 -0.48 -21.27
N GLU A 270 -17.29 0.22 -20.68
CA GLU A 270 -17.38 1.69 -20.69
C GLU A 270 -16.17 2.38 -20.03
N LEU A 271 -15.45 1.67 -19.15
CA LEU A 271 -14.25 2.22 -18.52
C LEU A 271 -13.15 2.54 -19.54
N LEU A 272 -13.10 1.79 -20.64
CA LEU A 272 -12.06 1.96 -21.67
C LEU A 272 -12.25 3.20 -22.53
N ASP A 273 -13.43 3.82 -22.49
CA ASP A 273 -13.72 5.09 -23.14
C ASP A 273 -13.30 6.29 -22.26
N GLU A 274 -12.98 6.04 -20.98
CA GLU A 274 -12.56 7.08 -20.05
C GLU A 274 -11.06 7.39 -20.17
N ALA A 275 -10.70 8.62 -19.79
CA ALA A 275 -9.31 9.06 -19.85
C ALA A 275 -8.42 8.31 -18.84
N VAL A 276 -7.28 7.82 -19.29
CA VAL A 276 -6.23 7.29 -18.43
C VAL A 276 -5.43 8.44 -17.83
N THR A 277 -5.33 8.48 -16.51
CA THR A 277 -4.53 9.47 -15.79
C THR A 277 -3.08 9.02 -15.66
N ALA A 278 -2.85 7.73 -15.33
CA ALA A 278 -1.51 7.19 -15.14
C ALA A 278 -1.50 5.67 -15.30
N THR A 279 -0.31 5.12 -15.51
CA THR A 279 -0.02 3.69 -15.32
C THR A 279 1.11 3.55 -14.31
N TYR A 280 1.11 2.46 -13.54
CA TYR A 280 2.21 2.14 -12.64
C TYR A 280 2.35 0.64 -12.46
N ALA A 281 3.48 0.21 -11.93
CA ALA A 281 3.68 -1.16 -11.50
C ALA A 281 4.26 -1.21 -10.10
N GLY A 282 3.92 -2.28 -9.38
CA GLY A 282 4.48 -2.62 -8.07
C GLY A 282 5.01 -4.04 -8.06
N LEU A 283 6.05 -4.28 -7.26
CA LEU A 283 6.67 -5.58 -7.09
C LEU A 283 6.24 -6.19 -5.76
N ARG A 284 5.58 -7.34 -5.79
CA ARG A 284 5.27 -8.12 -4.59
C ARG A 284 6.46 -8.99 -4.23
N ALA A 285 6.81 -9.06 -2.95
CA ALA A 285 7.87 -9.94 -2.44
C ALA A 285 7.32 -11.38 -2.32
N ALA A 286 7.07 -12.03 -3.47
CA ALA A 286 6.63 -13.42 -3.49
C ALA A 286 7.78 -14.36 -3.14
N THR A 287 7.45 -15.51 -2.56
CA THR A 287 8.39 -16.61 -2.30
C THR A 287 7.80 -17.91 -2.83
N GLU A 288 8.57 -18.97 -2.83
CA GLU A 288 8.12 -20.34 -3.14
C GLU A 288 7.08 -20.87 -2.14
N HIS A 289 6.96 -20.23 -0.98
CA HIS A 289 6.01 -20.60 0.07
C HIS A 289 4.65 -19.93 -0.16
N ARG A 290 3.58 -20.61 0.29
CA ARG A 290 2.21 -20.06 0.18
C ARG A 290 1.85 -19.11 1.31
N ASP A 291 2.50 -19.20 2.47
CA ASP A 291 2.23 -18.42 3.68
C ASP A 291 3.37 -17.42 3.96
N TYR A 292 3.16 -16.51 4.89
CA TYR A 292 4.16 -15.58 5.38
C TYR A 292 5.35 -16.32 6.00
N GLN A 293 6.55 -15.80 5.77
CA GLN A 293 7.79 -16.37 6.29
C GLN A 293 8.28 -15.49 7.44
N ILE A 294 7.70 -15.68 8.62
CA ILE A 294 8.08 -14.94 9.83
C ILE A 294 8.72 -15.93 10.80
N ARG A 295 9.98 -15.69 11.12
CA ARG A 295 10.77 -16.59 11.98
C ARG A 295 11.60 -15.80 12.98
N ILE A 296 11.74 -16.35 14.20
CA ILE A 296 12.65 -15.86 15.20
C ILE A 296 13.84 -16.82 15.33
N HIS A 297 15.04 -16.28 15.27
CA HIS A 297 16.30 -16.96 15.55
C HIS A 297 16.81 -16.41 16.89
N ALA A 298 16.30 -16.99 17.99
CA ALA A 298 16.47 -16.45 19.34
C ALA A 298 17.96 -16.45 19.80
N ASP A 299 18.72 -17.47 19.41
CA ASP A 299 20.17 -17.58 19.66
C ASP A 299 20.97 -16.47 18.95
N GLN A 300 20.48 -16.01 17.82
CA GLN A 300 21.04 -14.88 17.08
C GLN A 300 20.39 -13.53 17.42
N ARG A 301 19.31 -13.49 18.22
CA ARG A 301 18.51 -12.27 18.47
C ARG A 301 18.04 -11.59 17.18
N TYR A 302 17.55 -12.39 16.26
CA TYR A 302 17.17 -12.01 14.92
C TYR A 302 15.75 -12.45 14.59
N VAL A 303 14.99 -11.57 13.97
CA VAL A 303 13.63 -11.87 13.44
C VAL A 303 13.62 -11.59 11.94
N THR A 304 13.21 -12.57 11.16
CA THR A 304 12.91 -12.42 9.72
C THR A 304 11.43 -12.21 9.50
N VAL A 305 11.08 -11.23 8.67
CA VAL A 305 9.72 -10.97 8.19
C VAL A 305 9.76 -10.96 6.66
N GLY A 306 9.43 -12.10 6.04
CA GLY A 306 9.48 -12.30 4.59
C GLY A 306 8.19 -12.86 4.02
N GLY A 307 8.09 -12.94 2.70
CA GLY A 307 6.94 -13.50 1.99
C GLY A 307 5.64 -12.69 2.13
N ILE A 308 5.73 -11.43 2.54
CA ILE A 308 4.58 -10.54 2.67
C ILE A 308 4.20 -10.03 1.28
N ARG A 309 3.16 -10.61 0.69
CA ARG A 309 2.80 -10.39 -0.72
C ARG A 309 1.75 -9.29 -0.91
N SER A 310 0.47 -9.68 -0.99
CA SER A 310 -0.63 -8.81 -1.41
C SER A 310 -1.40 -8.18 -0.25
N THR A 311 -1.35 -8.79 0.92
CA THR A 311 -2.18 -8.45 2.09
C THR A 311 -1.42 -7.69 3.18
N GLY A 312 -0.15 -7.33 2.92
CA GLY A 312 0.75 -6.72 3.90
C GLY A 312 0.27 -5.38 4.46
N LEU A 313 -0.40 -4.55 3.64
CA LEU A 313 -0.98 -3.30 4.13
C LEU A 313 -2.02 -3.57 5.22
N THR A 314 -2.95 -4.48 4.96
CA THR A 314 -4.00 -4.85 5.92
C THR A 314 -3.44 -5.49 7.18
N SER A 315 -2.52 -6.45 7.03
CA SER A 315 -1.95 -7.22 8.16
C SER A 315 -0.92 -6.44 8.98
N SER A 316 -0.48 -5.25 8.54
CA SER A 316 0.69 -4.55 9.08
C SER A 316 0.71 -4.38 10.60
N LEU A 317 -0.38 -3.94 11.22
CA LEU A 317 -0.45 -3.76 12.67
C LEU A 317 -0.47 -5.09 13.44
N ALA A 318 -1.21 -6.09 12.94
CA ALA A 318 -1.21 -7.42 13.55
C ALA A 318 0.16 -8.10 13.40
N LEU A 319 0.83 -7.87 12.28
CA LEU A 319 2.19 -8.36 12.05
C LEU A 319 3.17 -7.71 13.03
N ALA A 320 3.01 -6.41 13.31
CA ALA A 320 3.81 -5.72 14.33
C ALA A 320 3.54 -6.28 15.74
N GLU A 321 2.27 -6.53 16.11
CA GLU A 321 1.92 -7.22 17.38
C GLU A 321 2.57 -8.61 17.45
N TYR A 322 2.50 -9.40 16.37
CA TYR A 322 3.06 -10.73 16.32
C TYR A 322 4.59 -10.73 16.49
N VAL A 323 5.29 -9.85 15.76
CA VAL A 323 6.76 -9.70 15.88
C VAL A 323 7.16 -9.21 17.28
N ALA A 324 6.42 -8.27 17.85
CA ALA A 324 6.67 -7.82 19.22
C ALA A 324 6.50 -8.95 20.26
N GLY A 325 5.50 -9.82 20.06
CA GLY A 325 5.32 -11.03 20.86
C GLY A 325 6.51 -11.98 20.75
N LEU A 326 6.96 -12.30 19.53
CA LEU A 326 8.13 -13.15 19.31
C LEU A 326 9.39 -12.59 20.00
N LEU A 327 9.61 -11.30 19.91
CA LEU A 327 10.74 -10.64 20.57
C LEU A 327 10.64 -10.73 22.10
N ALA A 328 9.46 -10.51 22.68
CA ALA A 328 9.23 -10.60 24.13
C ALA A 328 9.45 -12.03 24.64
N ASP A 329 8.90 -13.02 23.97
CA ASP A 329 9.04 -14.45 24.29
C ASP A 329 10.51 -14.91 24.23
N ALA A 330 11.29 -14.32 23.33
CA ALA A 330 12.73 -14.57 23.22
C ALA A 330 13.59 -13.74 24.19
N GLY A 331 12.99 -13.00 25.11
CA GLY A 331 13.69 -12.25 26.16
C GLY A 331 14.19 -10.86 25.74
N ALA A 332 13.64 -10.28 24.68
CA ALA A 332 13.90 -8.86 24.39
C ALA A 332 13.32 -7.99 25.49
N THR A 333 14.13 -7.09 26.00
CA THR A 333 13.72 -6.12 27.03
C THR A 333 13.63 -4.73 26.46
N TRP A 334 12.57 -4.04 26.79
CA TRP A 334 12.34 -2.64 26.43
C TRP A 334 12.82 -1.74 27.55
N SER A 335 13.65 -0.75 27.21
CA SER A 335 14.07 0.29 28.18
C SER A 335 13.08 1.46 28.09
N GLY A 336 12.42 1.77 29.18
CA GLY A 336 11.47 2.88 29.30
C GLY A 336 10.00 2.44 29.34
N SER A 337 9.14 3.36 29.78
CA SER A 337 7.70 3.15 29.71
C SER A 337 7.24 3.20 28.25
N PRO A 338 6.25 2.38 27.85
CA PRO A 338 5.68 2.50 26.53
C PRO A 338 5.13 3.91 26.32
N VAL A 339 5.61 4.59 25.30
CA VAL A 339 5.04 5.87 24.87
C VAL A 339 3.75 5.55 24.15
N VAL A 340 2.63 5.73 24.83
CA VAL A 340 1.31 5.70 24.18
C VAL A 340 1.14 7.06 23.53
N SER A 341 1.31 7.14 22.22
CA SER A 341 1.02 8.35 21.44
C SER A 341 -0.34 8.21 20.76
N GLU A 342 -1.06 9.33 20.68
CA GLU A 342 -2.24 9.37 19.80
C GLU A 342 -1.77 9.28 18.33
N PRO A 343 -2.50 8.51 17.48
CA PRO A 343 -2.20 8.48 16.07
C PRO A 343 -2.14 9.89 15.45
N PRO A 344 -1.17 10.18 14.58
CA PRO A 344 -1.07 11.48 13.94
C PRO A 344 -2.29 11.71 13.03
N VAL A 345 -2.83 12.92 13.08
CA VAL A 345 -3.89 13.33 12.13
C VAL A 345 -3.26 13.53 10.75
N MET A 346 -3.70 12.74 9.78
CA MET A 346 -3.19 12.77 8.41
C MET A 346 -3.89 13.81 7.54
N PRO A 347 -3.26 14.29 6.46
CA PRO A 347 -3.89 15.22 5.51
C PRO A 347 -5.19 14.66 4.92
N PRO A 348 -6.22 15.52 4.67
CA PRO A 348 -7.50 15.09 4.12
C PRO A 348 -7.39 14.87 2.59
N LEU A 349 -6.92 13.70 2.17
CA LEU A 349 -6.67 13.38 0.76
C LEU A 349 -7.85 12.65 0.07
N GLY A 350 -8.81 12.14 0.85
CA GLY A 350 -9.90 11.32 0.35
C GLY A 350 -10.98 12.08 -0.41
N GLU A 351 -11.71 11.35 -1.27
CA GLU A 351 -12.92 11.84 -1.92
C GLU A 351 -13.94 12.28 -0.84
N GLY A 352 -14.51 13.47 -1.00
CA GLY A 352 -15.47 14.01 -0.05
C GLY A 352 -14.88 14.62 1.23
N GLN A 353 -13.58 14.49 1.48
CA GLN A 353 -12.94 15.23 2.58
C GLN A 353 -12.73 16.71 2.21
N LEU A 354 -12.88 17.60 3.21
CA LEU A 354 -12.68 19.04 3.01
C LEU A 354 -11.19 19.34 2.78
N ARG A 355 -10.85 19.70 1.55
CA ARG A 355 -9.48 20.09 1.19
C ARG A 355 -9.12 21.44 1.83
N PRO A 356 -7.86 21.64 2.29
CA PRO A 356 -7.40 22.91 2.85
C PRO A 356 -7.67 24.14 1.95
N LEU A 357 -7.56 23.99 0.63
CA LEU A 357 -7.87 25.03 -0.36
C LEU A 357 -9.33 25.52 -0.31
N ARG A 358 -10.24 24.74 0.28
CA ARG A 358 -11.67 25.06 0.43
C ARG A 358 -12.09 25.26 1.89
N ASP A 359 -11.14 25.24 2.81
CA ASP A 359 -11.38 25.42 4.23
C ASP A 359 -11.17 26.89 4.63
N PRO A 360 -12.24 27.69 4.80
CA PRO A 360 -12.12 29.11 5.13
C PRO A 360 -11.37 29.36 6.43
N ILE A 361 -11.52 28.48 7.42
CA ILE A 361 -10.83 28.61 8.72
C ILE A 361 -9.32 28.49 8.53
N ARG A 362 -8.88 27.53 7.73
CA ARG A 362 -7.45 27.39 7.42
C ARG A 362 -6.91 28.54 6.60
N ILE A 363 -7.68 29.01 5.61
CA ILE A 363 -7.29 30.13 4.74
C ILE A 363 -7.16 31.42 5.56
N ASP A 364 -8.08 31.65 6.49
CA ASP A 364 -8.02 32.82 7.39
C ASP A 364 -6.82 32.75 8.36
N SER A 365 -6.44 31.55 8.79
CA SER A 365 -5.27 31.35 9.65
C SER A 365 -3.94 31.51 8.91
N ASP A 366 -3.89 31.11 7.64
CA ASP A 366 -2.72 31.24 6.76
C ASP A 366 -3.15 31.27 5.29
N PRO A 367 -2.96 32.44 4.60
CA PRO A 367 -3.34 32.63 3.21
C PRO A 367 -2.67 31.66 2.22
N ALA A 368 -1.58 30.98 2.60
CA ALA A 368 -0.94 29.96 1.78
C ALA A 368 -1.88 28.79 1.46
N TYR A 369 -2.86 28.50 2.33
CA TYR A 369 -3.88 27.48 2.05
C TYR A 369 -4.91 27.94 1.02
N GLY A 370 -5.13 29.25 0.83
CA GLY A 370 -5.98 29.82 -0.22
C GLY A 370 -5.31 29.94 -1.59
N THR A 371 -3.99 29.67 -1.67
CA THR A 371 -3.23 29.76 -2.92
C THR A 371 -3.18 28.39 -3.60
N ALA A 372 -3.95 28.22 -4.68
CA ALA A 372 -3.98 26.99 -5.47
C ALA A 372 -2.64 26.76 -6.17
N LEU A 373 -2.01 25.60 -5.92
CA LEU A 373 -0.78 25.14 -6.56
C LEU A 373 -1.07 24.08 -7.62
N CYS A 374 -1.87 23.07 -7.28
CA CYS A 374 -2.29 22.01 -8.19
C CYS A 374 -3.82 22.05 -8.35
N HIS A 375 -4.31 22.50 -9.52
CA HIS A 375 -5.75 22.63 -9.78
C HIS A 375 -6.44 21.29 -9.95
N CYS A 376 -5.79 20.29 -10.59
CA CYS A 376 -6.38 18.96 -10.83
C CYS A 376 -6.72 18.25 -9.51
N GLU A 377 -5.85 18.36 -8.51
CA GLU A 377 -5.99 17.71 -7.20
C GLU A 377 -6.36 18.68 -6.07
N GLN A 378 -6.57 19.98 -6.43
CA GLN A 378 -6.97 21.04 -5.48
C GLN A 378 -6.01 21.15 -4.29
N VAL A 379 -4.72 21.13 -4.58
CA VAL A 379 -3.66 21.26 -3.57
C VAL A 379 -3.22 22.70 -3.45
N SER A 380 -3.15 23.18 -2.23
CA SER A 380 -2.69 24.53 -1.90
C SER A 380 -1.17 24.59 -1.71
N ARG A 381 -0.63 25.81 -1.75
CA ARG A 381 0.76 26.10 -1.41
C ARG A 381 1.09 25.68 0.03
N GLY A 382 0.17 25.93 0.98
CA GLY A 382 0.32 25.55 2.38
C GLY A 382 0.51 24.05 2.58
N GLU A 383 -0.25 23.21 1.84
CA GLU A 383 -0.11 21.74 1.95
C GLU A 383 1.26 21.25 1.50
N VAL A 384 1.82 21.81 0.40
CA VAL A 384 3.14 21.40 -0.08
C VAL A 384 4.24 21.87 0.88
N ARG A 385 4.17 23.10 1.40
CA ARG A 385 5.07 23.59 2.45
C ARG A 385 5.03 22.67 3.67
N ASP A 386 3.85 22.36 4.19
CA ASP A 386 3.69 21.52 5.38
C ASP A 386 4.24 20.10 5.18
N ALA A 387 4.13 19.57 3.96
CA ALA A 387 4.72 18.28 3.62
C ALA A 387 6.25 18.29 3.71
N CYS A 388 6.90 19.43 3.42
CA CYS A 388 8.35 19.59 3.55
C CYS A 388 8.82 19.77 5.01
N HIS A 389 7.93 20.19 5.91
CA HIS A 389 8.25 20.47 7.32
C HIS A 389 7.60 19.48 8.31
N ALA A 390 6.99 18.42 7.81
CA ALA A 390 6.38 17.36 8.65
C ALA A 390 7.44 16.61 9.49
N PRO A 391 7.07 15.92 10.56
CA PRO A 391 8.00 15.09 11.35
C PRO A 391 8.75 14.04 10.52
N VAL A 392 8.13 13.55 9.44
CA VAL A 392 8.76 12.77 8.36
C VAL A 392 8.61 13.61 7.09
N PRO A 393 9.58 14.50 6.79
CA PRO A 393 9.46 15.47 5.71
C PRO A 393 9.55 14.82 4.34
N ALA A 394 8.89 15.44 3.34
CA ALA A 394 9.11 15.08 1.94
C ALA A 394 10.42 15.71 1.46
N THR A 395 11.34 14.89 0.99
CA THR A 395 12.64 15.33 0.46
C THR A 395 12.76 15.17 -1.05
N ASP A 396 11.72 14.64 -1.69
CA ASP A 396 11.63 14.48 -3.14
C ASP A 396 10.20 14.71 -3.65
N LEU A 397 10.03 14.76 -4.95
CA LEU A 397 8.71 14.98 -5.57
C LEU A 397 7.75 13.81 -5.36
N GLY A 398 8.26 12.59 -5.23
CA GLY A 398 7.47 11.40 -4.90
C GLY A 398 6.85 11.52 -3.52
N GLY A 399 7.65 11.92 -2.53
CA GLY A 399 7.20 12.21 -1.17
C GLY A 399 6.13 13.30 -1.11
N VAL A 400 6.32 14.40 -1.86
CA VAL A 400 5.31 15.46 -1.98
C VAL A 400 4.00 14.93 -2.57
N ARG A 401 4.09 14.14 -3.66
CA ARG A 401 2.91 13.49 -4.29
C ARG A 401 2.13 12.63 -3.31
N ARG A 402 2.82 11.82 -2.50
CA ARG A 402 2.19 10.91 -1.53
C ARG A 402 1.54 11.66 -0.36
N ARG A 403 2.09 12.82 0.05
CA ARG A 403 1.56 13.60 1.18
C ARG A 403 0.45 14.58 0.81
N THR A 404 0.40 14.99 -0.46
CA THR A 404 -0.49 16.08 -0.89
C THR A 404 -1.38 15.75 -2.08
N ARG A 405 -0.99 14.76 -2.90
CA ARG A 405 -1.50 14.47 -4.24
C ARG A 405 -1.14 15.50 -5.31
N ALA A 406 -0.33 16.52 -5.02
CA ALA A 406 0.18 17.43 -6.06
C ALA A 406 0.80 16.61 -7.22
N MET A 407 0.55 17.01 -8.45
CA MET A 407 1.01 16.35 -9.68
C MET A 407 0.44 14.94 -9.95
N ASN A 408 -0.55 14.45 -9.19
CA ASN A 408 -1.19 13.14 -9.42
C ASN A 408 -2.48 13.20 -10.24
N GLY A 409 -2.97 14.39 -10.59
CA GLY A 409 -4.18 14.55 -11.40
C GLY A 409 -3.89 14.39 -12.90
N ARG A 410 -4.94 14.55 -13.73
CA ARG A 410 -4.92 14.23 -15.17
C ARG A 410 -3.77 14.88 -15.95
N CYS A 411 -3.23 16.03 -15.53
CA CYS A 411 -2.11 16.69 -16.23
C CYS A 411 -0.74 16.16 -15.81
N GLN A 412 -0.64 15.29 -14.81
CA GLN A 412 0.59 14.66 -14.30
C GLN A 412 1.72 15.68 -14.03
N GLY A 413 1.35 16.85 -13.51
CA GLY A 413 2.32 17.91 -13.19
C GLY A 413 2.62 18.86 -14.34
N PHE A 414 2.06 18.69 -15.53
CA PHE A 414 2.34 19.58 -16.68
C PHE A 414 2.14 21.05 -16.34
N TYR A 415 1.06 21.41 -15.64
CA TYR A 415 0.80 22.80 -15.25
C TYR A 415 1.46 23.21 -13.93
N CYS A 416 1.53 22.33 -12.95
CA CYS A 416 1.99 22.69 -11.60
C CYS A 416 3.43 22.27 -11.30
N GLY A 417 4.04 21.39 -12.10
CA GLY A 417 5.33 20.76 -11.77
C GLY A 417 6.44 21.78 -11.51
N ALA A 418 6.63 22.76 -12.40
CA ALA A 418 7.67 23.77 -12.23
C ALA A 418 7.48 24.58 -10.93
N THR A 419 6.23 24.97 -10.63
CA THR A 419 5.92 25.72 -9.40
C THR A 419 6.07 24.87 -8.14
N VAL A 420 5.71 23.56 -8.21
CA VAL A 420 5.93 22.61 -7.09
C VAL A 420 7.42 22.44 -6.85
N VAL A 421 8.23 22.21 -7.89
CA VAL A 421 9.70 22.08 -7.78
C VAL A 421 10.29 23.32 -7.15
N ALA A 422 9.93 24.51 -7.64
CA ALA A 422 10.44 25.77 -7.10
C ALA A 422 10.09 25.98 -5.63
N LEU A 423 8.86 25.61 -5.22
CA LEU A 423 8.44 25.68 -3.83
C LEU A 423 9.19 24.69 -2.95
N VAL A 424 9.28 23.42 -3.37
CA VAL A 424 9.99 22.38 -2.61
C VAL A 424 11.46 22.77 -2.46
N ALA A 425 12.12 23.26 -3.52
CA ALA A 425 13.50 23.73 -3.45
C ALA A 425 13.66 24.88 -2.44
N ALA A 426 12.73 25.84 -2.45
CA ALA A 426 12.75 26.96 -1.50
C ALA A 426 12.56 26.53 -0.04
N GLU A 427 11.69 25.54 0.20
CA GLU A 427 11.35 25.06 1.57
C GLU A 427 12.40 24.08 2.12
N THR A 428 13.10 23.34 1.25
CA THR A 428 14.05 22.29 1.68
C THR A 428 15.51 22.66 1.48
N GLY A 429 15.80 23.67 0.65
CA GLY A 429 17.16 24.00 0.23
C GLY A 429 17.79 23.01 -0.77
N ILE A 430 17.03 22.03 -1.27
CA ILE A 430 17.47 21.04 -2.27
C ILE A 430 17.51 21.71 -3.65
N ASP A 431 18.59 21.44 -4.43
CA ASP A 431 18.70 21.97 -5.79
C ASP A 431 17.53 21.45 -6.67
N PRO A 432 16.82 22.34 -7.42
CA PRO A 432 15.78 21.92 -8.36
C PRO A 432 16.22 20.81 -9.33
N ALA A 433 17.49 20.79 -9.73
CA ALA A 433 18.04 19.75 -10.61
C ALA A 433 18.05 18.38 -9.93
N ASP A 434 18.31 18.31 -8.62
CA ASP A 434 18.28 17.06 -7.86
C ASP A 434 16.85 16.58 -7.61
N LEU A 435 15.91 17.51 -7.38
CA LEU A 435 14.48 17.18 -7.25
C LEU A 435 13.86 16.59 -8.53
N THR A 436 14.36 16.99 -9.71
CA THR A 436 13.85 16.54 -11.00
C THR A 436 14.62 15.34 -11.59
N ARG A 437 15.71 14.95 -10.95
CA ARG A 437 16.47 13.76 -11.37
C ARG A 437 15.63 12.51 -11.14
N MET A 438 15.33 11.77 -12.23
CA MET A 438 14.68 10.47 -12.08
C MET A 438 15.57 9.53 -11.27
N PRO A 439 15.04 8.77 -10.30
CA PRO A 439 15.84 7.71 -9.68
C PRO A 439 16.30 6.76 -10.79
N ARG A 440 17.60 6.47 -10.78
CA ARG A 440 18.22 5.53 -11.73
C ARG A 440 17.85 4.10 -11.41
#